data_64e3cdb4f123e2a617f49ad8246f6f3d
#
_entry.id   64e3cdb4f123e2a617f49ad8246f6f3d
#
_cell.length_a   1.000
_cell.length_b   1.000
_cell.length_c   1.000
_cell.angle_alpha   90.00
_cell.angle_beta   90.00
_cell.angle_gamma   90.00
#
_symmetry.space_group_name_H-M   'P 1'
#
loop_
_entity.id
_entity.type
_entity.pdbx_description
1 polymer ?
#
loop_
_entity_poly.entity_id
_entity_poly.type
_entity_poly.pdbx_seq_one_letter_code
_entity_poly.pdbx_strand_id
1 'polypeptide(L)'
;MDKATQTMIDNLHKNTGKTLEQWIEIVKSQNFAKHGEIIKHLKEAHGLTHGFANLIAHKAKGSDAGSAENQDDLITKQYQGKEHFKPIYDKLISEIMTYGKDIEIAPKNTYVSLRRKKQFAILNPATKTRFEIGINLKGQETKGKLEAEKPNSMCTHKMSITDIKDLDNEVFYWIKAAYNSAG
;
A
#
# COMPACT_ATOMS: atom_id res chain seq x y z
N MET A 1 13.15 -0.87 -6.69
CA MET A 1 12.52 -2.19 -6.96
C MET A 1 13.11 -3.15 -5.95
N ASP A 2 12.30 -4.00 -5.30
CA ASP A 2 12.85 -4.95 -4.33
C ASP A 2 13.59 -6.10 -5.02
N LYS A 3 14.53 -6.73 -4.27
CA LYS A 3 15.42 -7.79 -4.80
C LYS A 3 14.65 -9.02 -5.32
N ALA A 4 13.51 -9.34 -4.71
CA ALA A 4 12.69 -10.49 -5.13
C ALA A 4 12.02 -10.23 -6.48
N THR A 5 11.47 -9.04 -6.68
CA THR A 5 10.90 -8.61 -7.96
C THR A 5 11.96 -8.58 -9.07
N GLN A 6 13.16 -8.07 -8.79
CA GLN A 6 14.25 -8.08 -9.78
C GLN A 6 14.63 -9.51 -10.19
N THR A 7 14.81 -10.41 -9.23
CA THR A 7 15.09 -11.83 -9.50
C THR A 7 13.99 -12.46 -10.37
N MET A 8 12.72 -12.11 -10.12
CA MET A 8 11.59 -12.62 -10.89
C MET A 8 11.59 -12.11 -12.33
N ILE A 9 11.98 -10.84 -12.57
CA ILE A 9 12.14 -10.24 -13.90
C ILE A 9 13.28 -10.91 -14.66
N ASP A 10 14.42 -11.13 -14.01
CA ASP A 10 15.59 -11.82 -14.61
C ASP A 10 15.23 -13.26 -15.01
N ASN A 11 14.50 -13.96 -14.18
CA ASN A 11 14.02 -15.31 -14.47
C ASN A 11 12.95 -15.33 -15.58
N LEU A 12 12.08 -14.32 -15.65
CA LEU A 12 11.13 -14.18 -16.76
C LEU A 12 11.87 -14.10 -18.09
N HIS A 13 12.89 -13.24 -18.18
CA HIS A 13 13.69 -13.11 -19.41
C HIS A 13 14.41 -14.42 -19.76
N LYS A 14 15.06 -15.08 -18.80
CA LYS A 14 15.75 -16.36 -19.02
C LYS A 14 14.82 -17.47 -19.50
N ASN A 15 13.61 -17.54 -18.97
CA ASN A 15 12.68 -18.63 -19.30
C ASN A 15 11.86 -18.38 -20.56
N THR A 16 11.69 -17.13 -20.98
CA THR A 16 10.79 -16.79 -22.09
C THR A 16 11.50 -16.13 -23.29
N GLY A 17 12.75 -15.72 -23.13
CA GLY A 17 13.52 -14.99 -24.14
C GLY A 17 13.03 -13.55 -24.39
N LYS A 18 12.01 -13.08 -23.64
CA LYS A 18 11.44 -11.73 -23.76
C LYS A 18 11.61 -10.96 -22.46
N THR A 19 11.87 -9.65 -22.61
CA THR A 19 11.92 -8.74 -21.43
C THR A 19 10.54 -8.46 -20.88
N LEU A 20 10.48 -7.94 -19.65
CA LEU A 20 9.21 -7.52 -19.03
C LEU A 20 8.49 -6.47 -19.88
N GLU A 21 9.24 -5.51 -20.44
CA GLU A 21 8.71 -4.45 -21.30
C GLU A 21 8.04 -5.02 -22.55
N GLN A 22 8.70 -5.98 -23.22
CA GLN A 22 8.13 -6.67 -24.39
C GLN A 22 6.82 -7.39 -24.05
N TRP A 23 6.76 -8.02 -22.87
CA TRP A 23 5.52 -8.65 -22.39
C TRP A 23 4.42 -7.64 -22.08
N ILE A 24 4.77 -6.47 -21.52
CA ILE A 24 3.83 -5.39 -21.26
C ILE A 24 3.25 -4.84 -22.57
N GLU A 25 4.07 -4.68 -23.61
CA GLU A 25 3.60 -4.24 -24.94
C GLU A 25 2.62 -5.23 -25.55
N ILE A 26 2.91 -6.53 -25.49
CA ILE A 26 2.01 -7.59 -25.95
C ILE A 26 0.65 -7.49 -25.25
N VAL A 27 0.63 -7.32 -23.93
CA VAL A 27 -0.59 -7.19 -23.16
C VAL A 27 -1.36 -5.90 -23.50
N LYS A 28 -0.66 -4.78 -23.64
CA LYS A 28 -1.27 -3.49 -23.99
C LYS A 28 -1.89 -3.48 -25.39
N SER A 29 -1.29 -4.16 -26.34
CA SER A 29 -1.80 -4.26 -27.72
C SER A 29 -3.13 -5.01 -27.81
N GLN A 30 -3.45 -5.88 -26.86
CA GLN A 30 -4.69 -6.69 -26.82
C GLN A 30 -5.86 -5.99 -26.09
N ASN A 31 -5.63 -4.86 -25.44
CA ASN A 31 -6.63 -4.00 -24.80
C ASN A 31 -7.57 -4.72 -23.81
N PHE A 32 -7.04 -5.60 -22.96
CA PHE A 32 -7.82 -6.37 -21.98
C PHE A 32 -8.50 -5.48 -20.93
N ALA A 33 -9.79 -5.72 -20.68
CA ALA A 33 -10.56 -4.98 -19.68
C ALA A 33 -10.20 -5.41 -18.24
N LYS A 34 -9.99 -6.71 -18.01
CA LYS A 34 -9.82 -7.27 -16.66
C LYS A 34 -8.45 -7.92 -16.45
N HIS A 35 -7.93 -7.82 -15.22
CA HIS A 35 -6.66 -8.44 -14.83
C HIS A 35 -6.65 -9.97 -15.06
N GLY A 36 -7.76 -10.66 -14.73
CA GLY A 36 -7.88 -12.11 -14.94
C GLY A 36 -7.80 -12.54 -16.41
N GLU A 37 -8.28 -11.68 -17.34
CA GLU A 37 -8.19 -11.94 -18.79
C GLU A 37 -6.74 -11.92 -19.26
N ILE A 38 -5.94 -10.99 -18.74
CA ILE A 38 -4.49 -10.91 -19.02
C ILE A 38 -3.80 -12.18 -18.55
N ILE A 39 -4.05 -12.60 -17.30
CA ILE A 39 -3.44 -13.81 -16.72
C ILE A 39 -3.82 -15.05 -17.57
N LYS A 40 -5.11 -15.17 -17.91
CA LYS A 40 -5.61 -16.28 -18.73
C LYS A 40 -4.92 -16.30 -20.09
N HIS A 41 -4.87 -15.18 -20.79
CA HIS A 41 -4.21 -15.06 -22.10
C HIS A 41 -2.72 -15.43 -22.04
N LEU A 42 -1.98 -14.89 -21.07
CA LEU A 42 -0.56 -15.15 -20.91
C LEU A 42 -0.25 -16.64 -20.60
N LYS A 43 -1.13 -17.31 -19.87
CA LYS A 43 -1.01 -18.75 -19.60
C LYS A 43 -1.38 -19.61 -20.78
N GLU A 44 -2.50 -19.34 -21.45
CA GLU A 44 -3.06 -20.19 -22.51
C GLU A 44 -2.37 -19.96 -23.85
N ALA A 45 -2.11 -18.71 -24.23
CA ALA A 45 -1.50 -18.39 -25.52
C ALA A 45 0.03 -18.43 -25.51
N HIS A 46 0.65 -18.21 -24.34
CA HIS A 46 2.13 -18.12 -24.24
C HIS A 46 2.74 -19.10 -23.24
N GLY A 47 1.97 -19.97 -22.60
CA GLY A 47 2.48 -21.00 -21.70
C GLY A 47 3.16 -20.49 -20.43
N LEU A 48 2.91 -19.23 -20.04
CA LEU A 48 3.55 -18.65 -18.88
C LEU A 48 3.01 -19.26 -17.57
N THR A 49 3.89 -19.36 -16.57
CA THR A 49 3.45 -19.73 -15.21
C THR A 49 2.55 -18.65 -14.63
N HIS A 50 1.70 -19.01 -13.66
CA HIS A 50 0.83 -18.04 -13.00
C HIS A 50 1.61 -16.87 -12.38
N GLY A 51 2.79 -17.13 -11.81
CA GLY A 51 3.65 -16.11 -11.21
C GLY A 51 4.11 -15.07 -12.22
N PHE A 52 4.63 -15.50 -13.37
CA PHE A 52 5.04 -14.57 -14.43
C PHE A 52 3.87 -13.85 -15.07
N ALA A 53 2.76 -14.55 -15.33
CA ALA A 53 1.55 -13.94 -15.87
C ALA A 53 0.98 -12.85 -14.91
N ASN A 54 1.00 -13.10 -13.61
CA ASN A 54 0.56 -12.16 -12.60
C ASN A 54 1.49 -10.93 -12.51
N LEU A 55 2.81 -11.13 -12.51
CA LEU A 55 3.80 -10.04 -12.56
C LEU A 55 3.56 -9.12 -13.76
N ILE A 56 3.45 -9.69 -14.95
CA ILE A 56 3.23 -8.93 -16.20
C ILE A 56 1.89 -8.19 -16.13
N ALA A 57 0.82 -8.85 -15.69
CA ALA A 57 -0.50 -8.25 -15.60
C ALA A 57 -0.55 -7.06 -14.63
N HIS A 58 0.10 -7.15 -13.47
CA HIS A 58 0.24 -6.05 -12.53
C HIS A 58 1.04 -4.88 -13.12
N LYS A 59 2.18 -5.17 -13.75
CA LYS A 59 3.02 -4.16 -14.38
C LYS A 59 2.32 -3.49 -15.57
N ALA A 60 1.64 -4.25 -16.43
CA ALA A 60 0.92 -3.72 -17.59
C ALA A 60 -0.24 -2.78 -17.20
N LYS A 61 -0.91 -3.07 -16.09
CA LYS A 61 -1.99 -2.23 -15.56
C LYS A 61 -1.52 -1.13 -14.62
N GLY A 62 -0.23 -1.07 -14.29
CA GLY A 62 0.30 -0.14 -13.30
C GLY A 62 -0.36 -0.30 -11.92
N SER A 63 -0.81 -1.51 -11.58
CA SER A 63 -1.60 -1.78 -10.38
C SER A 63 -0.76 -2.20 -9.17
N ASP A 64 0.54 -2.39 -9.34
CA ASP A 64 1.46 -2.64 -8.23
C ASP A 64 2.17 -1.36 -7.78
N ALA A 65 2.58 -1.32 -6.51
CA ALA A 65 3.27 -0.17 -5.94
C ALA A 65 4.61 0.16 -6.64
N GLY A 66 5.26 -0.85 -7.23
CA GLY A 66 6.50 -0.68 -7.98
C GLY A 66 6.32 -0.18 -9.42
N SER A 67 5.08 -0.10 -9.92
CA SER A 67 4.75 0.46 -11.24
C SER A 67 4.47 1.96 -11.21
N ALA A 68 4.35 2.57 -10.03
CA ALA A 68 4.26 4.01 -9.90
C ALA A 68 5.62 4.64 -10.23
N GLU A 69 5.63 5.68 -11.03
CA GLU A 69 6.85 6.42 -11.39
C GLU A 69 7.50 7.06 -10.16
N ASN A 70 6.66 7.44 -9.18
CA ASN A 70 7.10 7.89 -7.86
C ASN A 70 6.06 7.58 -6.77
N GLN A 71 6.45 7.76 -5.50
CA GLN A 71 5.57 7.52 -4.36
C GLN A 71 4.42 8.53 -4.27
N ASP A 72 4.60 9.73 -4.78
CA ASP A 72 3.59 10.79 -4.77
C ASP A 72 2.40 10.43 -5.68
N ASP A 73 2.65 9.72 -6.79
CA ASP A 73 1.60 9.22 -7.68
C ASP A 73 0.69 8.21 -6.98
N LEU A 74 1.27 7.33 -6.17
CA LEU A 74 0.49 6.38 -5.37
C LEU A 74 -0.39 7.09 -4.34
N ILE A 75 0.18 8.08 -3.64
CA ILE A 75 -0.56 8.88 -2.66
C ILE A 75 -1.69 9.64 -3.38
N THR A 76 -1.41 10.31 -4.49
CA THR A 76 -2.41 11.05 -5.26
C THR A 76 -3.58 10.16 -5.68
N LYS A 77 -3.30 8.95 -6.17
CA LYS A 77 -4.34 7.97 -6.56
C LYS A 77 -5.20 7.52 -5.38
N GLN A 78 -4.63 7.36 -4.19
CA GLN A 78 -5.40 6.96 -2.98
C GLN A 78 -6.45 8.00 -2.61
N TYR A 79 -6.16 9.29 -2.83
CA TYR A 79 -7.03 10.41 -2.46
C TYR A 79 -7.94 10.87 -3.60
N GLN A 80 -7.87 10.26 -4.78
CA GLN A 80 -8.76 10.59 -5.90
C GLN A 80 -10.23 10.34 -5.51
N GLY A 81 -11.05 11.39 -5.57
CA GLY A 81 -12.44 11.38 -5.09
C GLY A 81 -12.59 11.40 -3.55
N LYS A 82 -11.49 11.65 -2.83
CA LYS A 82 -11.40 11.76 -1.36
C LYS A 82 -10.42 12.88 -0.97
N GLU A 83 -10.29 13.90 -1.79
CA GLU A 83 -9.30 14.97 -1.67
C GLU A 83 -9.43 15.73 -0.34
N HIS A 84 -10.63 15.78 0.24
CA HIS A 84 -10.90 16.38 1.54
C HIS A 84 -10.16 15.70 2.72
N PHE A 85 -9.68 14.46 2.55
CA PHE A 85 -8.84 13.78 3.53
C PHE A 85 -7.33 14.07 3.38
N LYS A 86 -6.91 14.73 2.30
CA LYS A 86 -5.50 15.06 2.10
C LYS A 86 -4.93 15.94 3.23
N PRO A 87 -5.63 16.97 3.74
CA PRO A 87 -5.17 17.73 4.90
C PRO A 87 -4.99 16.90 6.18
N ILE A 88 -5.82 15.86 6.38
CA ILE A 88 -5.68 14.91 7.50
C ILE A 88 -4.36 14.13 7.36
N TYR A 89 -4.10 13.60 6.18
CA TYR A 89 -2.86 12.91 5.87
C TYR A 89 -1.62 13.80 6.10
N ASP A 90 -1.65 15.00 5.56
CA ASP A 90 -0.52 15.93 5.65
C ASP A 90 -0.22 16.32 7.11
N LYS A 91 -1.25 16.57 7.92
CA LYS A 91 -1.10 16.84 9.36
C LYS A 91 -0.55 15.63 10.11
N LEU A 92 -1.04 14.41 9.80
CA LEU A 92 -0.54 13.18 10.41
C LEU A 92 0.95 12.95 10.08
N ILE A 93 1.33 13.06 8.82
CA ILE A 93 2.73 12.86 8.40
C ILE A 93 3.63 13.91 9.04
N SER A 94 3.22 15.19 9.03
CA SER A 94 3.99 16.28 9.65
C SER A 94 4.29 16.01 11.13
N GLU A 95 3.29 15.56 11.89
CA GLU A 95 3.47 15.25 13.32
C GLU A 95 4.28 13.96 13.52
N ILE A 96 3.95 12.89 12.81
CA ILE A 96 4.61 11.59 12.96
C ILE A 96 6.11 11.68 12.63
N MET A 97 6.50 12.45 11.62
CA MET A 97 7.91 12.63 11.26
C MET A 97 8.73 13.34 12.33
N THR A 98 8.10 13.99 13.32
CA THR A 98 8.79 14.54 14.49
C THR A 98 9.23 13.48 15.50
N TYR A 99 8.67 12.27 15.45
CA TYR A 99 8.95 11.23 16.44
C TYR A 99 10.36 10.64 16.34
N GLY A 100 10.94 10.63 15.14
CA GLY A 100 12.31 10.17 14.91
C GLY A 100 12.72 10.21 13.43
N LYS A 101 14.01 10.00 13.19
CA LYS A 101 14.60 10.01 11.83
C LYS A 101 14.56 8.65 11.14
N ASP A 102 14.12 7.62 11.84
CA ASP A 102 14.11 6.22 11.42
C ASP A 102 12.73 5.76 10.90
N ILE A 103 11.91 6.71 10.47
CA ILE A 103 10.58 6.44 9.91
C ILE A 103 10.66 6.34 8.39
N GLU A 104 10.20 5.20 7.88
CA GLU A 104 10.02 4.95 6.45
C GLU A 104 8.53 5.13 6.09
N ILE A 105 8.26 5.97 5.11
CA ILE A 105 6.94 6.14 4.49
C ILE A 105 6.89 5.24 3.26
N ALA A 106 6.02 4.24 3.27
CA ALA A 106 5.90 3.25 2.20
C ALA A 106 4.47 3.25 1.62
N PRO A 107 4.17 4.10 0.62
CA PRO A 107 2.88 4.11 -0.05
C PRO A 107 2.59 2.77 -0.74
N LYS A 108 1.33 2.35 -0.65
CA LYS A 108 0.76 1.17 -1.30
C LYS A 108 -0.38 1.61 -2.22
N ASN A 109 -1.07 0.68 -2.86
CA ASN A 109 -2.15 1.05 -3.80
C ASN A 109 -3.33 1.76 -3.13
N THR A 110 -3.66 1.41 -1.87
CA THR A 110 -4.86 1.91 -1.17
C THR A 110 -4.56 2.59 0.16
N TYR A 111 -3.35 2.48 0.69
CA TYR A 111 -2.96 3.03 1.99
C TYR A 111 -1.47 3.38 2.00
N VAL A 112 -1.06 4.13 3.00
CA VAL A 112 0.35 4.40 3.30
C VAL A 112 0.76 3.62 4.54
N SER A 113 1.79 2.78 4.41
CA SER A 113 2.40 2.06 5.54
C SER A 113 3.51 2.92 6.15
N LEU A 114 3.47 3.10 7.47
CA LEU A 114 4.52 3.76 8.24
C LEU A 114 5.30 2.71 9.01
N ARG A 115 6.60 2.72 8.81
CA ARG A 115 7.50 1.70 9.34
C ARG A 115 8.65 2.34 10.10
N ARG A 116 9.13 1.60 11.08
CA ARG A 116 10.40 1.79 11.77
C ARG A 116 11.22 0.53 11.52
N LYS A 117 11.54 -0.30 12.48
CA LYS A 117 12.00 -1.69 12.23
C LYS A 117 10.85 -2.57 11.74
N LYS A 118 9.63 -2.31 12.23
CA LYS A 118 8.39 -2.99 11.84
C LYS A 118 7.35 -1.94 11.44
N GLN A 119 6.29 -2.38 10.75
CA GLN A 119 5.13 -1.53 10.51
C GLN A 119 4.48 -1.18 11.85
N PHE A 120 4.34 0.12 12.14
CA PHE A 120 3.68 0.59 13.35
C PHE A 120 2.32 1.24 13.07
N ALA A 121 2.14 1.83 11.89
CA ALA A 121 0.87 2.44 11.50
C ALA A 121 0.57 2.30 10.01
N ILE A 122 -0.72 2.44 9.69
CA ILE A 122 -1.27 2.53 8.35
C ILE A 122 -2.18 3.74 8.28
N LEU A 123 -2.04 4.56 7.24
CA LEU A 123 -2.92 5.68 6.92
C LEU A 123 -3.75 5.30 5.70
N ASN A 124 -5.07 5.19 5.86
CA ASN A 124 -5.96 4.68 4.83
C ASN A 124 -7.20 5.56 4.64
N PRO A 125 -7.37 6.26 3.51
CA PRO A 125 -8.63 6.88 3.14
C PRO A 125 -9.64 5.80 2.71
N ALA A 126 -10.20 5.07 3.69
CA ALA A 126 -10.95 3.83 3.50
C ALA A 126 -12.21 4.02 2.64
N THR A 127 -12.98 5.06 2.91
CA THR A 127 -14.18 5.43 2.14
C THR A 127 -14.20 6.92 1.84
N LYS A 128 -15.24 7.41 1.16
CA LYS A 128 -15.43 8.85 0.95
C LYS A 128 -15.76 9.64 2.23
N THR A 129 -16.15 8.95 3.30
CA THR A 129 -16.59 9.57 4.55
C THR A 129 -15.77 9.15 5.76
N ARG A 130 -14.80 8.22 5.60
CA ARG A 130 -14.03 7.68 6.70
C ARG A 130 -12.57 7.48 6.33
N PHE A 131 -11.71 8.09 7.10
CA PHE A 131 -10.28 7.86 7.12
C PHE A 131 -9.94 6.94 8.29
N GLU A 132 -9.15 5.92 8.09
CA GLU A 132 -8.74 4.97 9.13
C GLU A 132 -7.24 5.07 9.40
N ILE A 133 -6.90 5.14 10.67
CA ILE A 133 -5.53 5.04 11.17
C ILE A 133 -5.40 3.67 11.84
N GLY A 134 -4.76 2.73 11.16
CA GLY A 134 -4.43 1.43 11.76
C GLY A 134 -3.12 1.52 12.53
N ILE A 135 -3.02 0.89 13.70
CA ILE A 135 -1.78 0.82 14.49
C ILE A 135 -1.50 -0.59 15.02
N ASN A 136 -0.23 -0.87 15.27
CA ASN A 136 0.20 -2.14 15.83
C ASN A 136 0.65 -1.97 17.29
N LEU A 137 -0.25 -2.35 18.22
CA LEU A 137 -0.03 -2.37 19.68
C LEU A 137 -0.53 -3.70 20.23
N LYS A 138 0.27 -4.76 20.08
CA LYS A 138 -0.11 -6.10 20.53
C LYS A 138 -0.31 -6.13 22.06
N GLY A 139 -1.45 -6.61 22.51
CA GLY A 139 -1.79 -6.73 23.92
C GLY A 139 -2.34 -5.44 24.57
N GLN A 140 -2.50 -4.37 23.78
CA GLN A 140 -3.16 -3.15 24.24
C GLN A 140 -4.67 -3.37 24.33
N GLU A 141 -5.29 -2.93 25.43
CA GLU A 141 -6.74 -2.89 25.55
C GLU A 141 -7.34 -1.69 24.80
N THR A 142 -8.55 -1.85 24.30
CA THR A 142 -9.30 -0.77 23.66
C THR A 142 -9.65 0.31 24.65
N LYS A 143 -9.42 1.58 24.27
CA LYS A 143 -9.74 2.74 25.10
C LYS A 143 -9.99 3.98 24.24
N GLY A 144 -11.01 4.75 24.57
CA GLY A 144 -11.36 5.98 23.86
C GLY A 144 -11.62 5.73 22.37
N LYS A 145 -10.85 6.38 21.50
CA LYS A 145 -10.94 6.22 20.04
C LYS A 145 -10.29 4.94 19.51
N LEU A 146 -9.54 4.20 20.36
CA LEU A 146 -8.82 3.01 19.95
C LEU A 146 -9.75 1.79 19.91
N GLU A 147 -10.05 1.30 18.73
CA GLU A 147 -10.86 0.10 18.48
C GLU A 147 -9.97 -1.08 18.12
N ALA A 148 -10.34 -2.29 18.56
CA ALA A 148 -9.64 -3.52 18.14
C ALA A 148 -9.99 -3.87 16.70
N GLU A 149 -9.00 -4.28 15.93
CA GLU A 149 -9.22 -4.87 14.61
C GLU A 149 -9.55 -6.36 14.69
N LYS A 150 -10.11 -6.87 13.58
CA LYS A 150 -10.42 -8.30 13.46
C LYS A 150 -9.12 -9.12 13.49
N PRO A 151 -9.18 -10.37 13.99
CA PRO A 151 -8.06 -11.30 13.89
C PRO A 151 -7.52 -11.39 12.45
N ASN A 152 -6.19 -11.42 12.31
CA ASN A 152 -5.48 -11.46 11.02
C ASN A 152 -5.57 -10.19 10.17
N SER A 153 -6.01 -9.06 10.71
CA SER A 153 -5.88 -7.77 10.07
C SER A 153 -4.42 -7.31 10.03
N MET A 154 -4.09 -6.37 9.13
CA MET A 154 -2.74 -5.81 9.00
C MET A 154 -2.29 -5.02 10.23
N CYS A 155 -3.24 -4.53 11.02
CA CYS A 155 -3.02 -3.84 12.29
C CYS A 155 -3.80 -4.52 13.40
N THR A 156 -3.37 -4.31 14.64
CA THR A 156 -4.07 -4.84 15.83
C THR A 156 -5.23 -3.95 16.26
N HIS A 157 -5.11 -2.65 16.00
CA HIS A 157 -6.10 -1.64 16.37
C HIS A 157 -6.27 -0.61 15.25
N LYS A 158 -7.36 0.12 15.31
CA LYS A 158 -7.65 1.26 14.43
C LYS A 158 -8.30 2.41 15.17
N MET A 159 -8.25 3.58 14.55
CA MET A 159 -9.02 4.76 14.91
C MET A 159 -9.70 5.31 13.65
N SER A 160 -10.98 5.64 13.75
CA SER A 160 -11.77 6.19 12.64
C SER A 160 -11.81 7.72 12.75
N ILE A 161 -11.46 8.40 11.65
CA ILE A 161 -11.39 9.86 11.54
C ILE A 161 -12.34 10.29 10.43
N THR A 162 -13.18 11.27 10.72
CA THR A 162 -14.14 11.83 9.76
C THR A 162 -13.83 13.29 9.41
N ASP A 163 -13.22 14.01 10.34
CA ASP A 163 -12.84 15.41 10.20
C ASP A 163 -11.41 15.64 10.75
N ILE A 164 -10.74 16.67 10.28
CA ILE A 164 -9.39 17.04 10.77
C ILE A 164 -9.36 17.38 12.25
N LYS A 165 -10.50 17.81 12.82
CA LYS A 165 -10.67 18.09 14.25
C LYS A 165 -10.62 16.84 15.12
N ASP A 166 -10.86 15.66 14.53
CA ASP A 166 -10.75 14.38 15.22
C ASP A 166 -9.29 14.01 15.54
N LEU A 167 -8.32 14.67 14.89
CA LEU A 167 -6.89 14.52 15.16
C LEU A 167 -6.51 15.30 16.44
N ASP A 168 -6.83 14.73 17.56
CA ASP A 168 -6.52 15.25 18.89
C ASP A 168 -5.29 14.57 19.52
N ASN A 169 -4.97 14.97 20.74
CA ASN A 169 -3.85 14.43 21.50
C ASN A 169 -3.96 12.93 21.75
N GLU A 170 -5.16 12.37 21.85
CA GLU A 170 -5.38 10.95 22.04
C GLU A 170 -4.93 10.15 20.81
N VAL A 171 -5.28 10.60 19.60
CA VAL A 171 -4.87 9.96 18.34
C VAL A 171 -3.35 9.94 18.24
N PHE A 172 -2.67 11.06 18.46
CA PHE A 172 -1.21 11.14 18.41
C PHE A 172 -0.53 10.33 19.51
N TYR A 173 -1.11 10.27 20.70
CA TYR A 173 -0.63 9.43 21.79
C TYR A 173 -0.56 7.95 21.36
N TRP A 174 -1.62 7.42 20.78
CA TRP A 174 -1.67 6.03 20.33
C TRP A 174 -0.69 5.74 19.16
N ILE A 175 -0.59 6.66 18.22
CA ILE A 175 0.38 6.51 17.11
C ILE A 175 1.82 6.51 17.66
N LYS A 176 2.13 7.40 18.60
CA LYS A 176 3.46 7.47 19.23
C LYS A 176 3.78 6.22 20.06
N ALA A 177 2.78 5.68 20.77
CA ALA A 177 2.92 4.41 21.49
C ALA A 177 3.25 3.26 20.52
N ALA A 178 2.57 3.19 19.37
CA ALA A 178 2.86 2.20 18.33
C ALA A 178 4.26 2.38 17.72
N TYR A 179 4.68 3.62 17.44
CA TYR A 179 6.03 3.94 16.99
C TYR A 179 7.10 3.45 17.99
N ASN A 180 6.93 3.71 19.28
CA ASN A 180 7.86 3.28 20.32
C ASN A 180 7.94 1.74 20.43
N SER A 181 6.83 1.06 20.19
CA SER A 181 6.76 -0.42 20.22
C SER A 181 7.38 -1.09 18.99
N ALA A 182 7.69 -0.36 17.94
CA ALA A 182 8.13 -0.91 16.66
C ALA A 182 9.65 -0.95 16.46
N GLY A 183 10.42 -0.38 17.38
CA GLY A 183 11.86 -0.27 17.16
C GLY A 183 12.78 -0.41 18.34
#